data_1fd3efa4a694ba3d178dddcc8bbe3216
#
_entry.id   1fd3efa4a694ba3d178dddcc8bbe3216
#
_cell.length_a   1.000
_cell.length_b   1.000
_cell.length_c   1.000
_cell.angle_alpha   90.00
_cell.angle_beta   90.00
_cell.angle_gamma   90.00
#
_symmetry.space_group_name_H-M   'P 1'
#
loop_
_entity.id
_entity.type
_entity.pdbx_description
1 polymer ?
#
loop_
_entity_poly.entity_id
_entity_poly.type
_entity_poly.pdbx_seq_one_letter_code
_entity_poly.pdbx_strand_id
1 'polypeptide(L)'
;IEQEANLIGTMTFRNWTDTINEAIVGDKIECDKCGWNWKIKDGGDDLFMCHKCGHNNEPMNEDKDYFGLNALVKEIIEEPKYKIFSDMDGVLTDFDESFKKASDGIAPRDYEKKFGKDKFWELIDGGGVGYWVGMPYMPDGETYWNYIKDYDVELLSSPSRSNTSRLGKRLWVRNNMPGVKLTLAQAYLKKNYAAPNHILIDDRESNIDQWRAAGGIGILHTSASDTIRQLKKLGL
;
A
#
# COMPACT_ATOMS: atom_id res chain seq x y z
N ILE A 1 -16.45 -15.06 -12.64
CA ILE A 1 -16.13 -15.28 -11.20
C ILE A 1 -16.17 -13.95 -10.46
N GLU A 2 -15.50 -12.87 -10.93
CA GLU A 2 -15.54 -11.54 -10.29
C GLU A 2 -16.94 -10.89 -10.30
N GLN A 3 -17.74 -11.09 -11.35
CA GLN A 3 -19.11 -10.56 -11.41
C GLN A 3 -20.07 -11.26 -10.45
N GLU A 4 -19.89 -12.55 -10.18
CA GLU A 4 -20.71 -13.31 -9.22
C GLU A 4 -20.36 -12.94 -7.77
N ALA A 5 -19.10 -12.74 -7.43
CA ALA A 5 -18.67 -12.33 -6.09
C ALA A 5 -19.22 -10.94 -5.71
N ASN A 6 -19.21 -9.98 -6.66
CA ASN A 6 -19.79 -8.67 -6.45
C ASN A 6 -21.34 -8.69 -6.32
N LEU A 7 -22.01 -9.63 -7.00
CA LEU A 7 -23.47 -9.74 -6.93
C LEU A 7 -23.92 -10.31 -5.57
N ILE A 8 -23.21 -11.31 -5.05
CA ILE A 8 -23.50 -11.92 -3.74
C ILE A 8 -23.19 -10.92 -2.61
N GLY A 9 -22.07 -10.21 -2.67
CA GLY A 9 -21.70 -9.20 -1.66
C GLY A 9 -22.69 -8.03 -1.60
N THR A 10 -23.18 -7.54 -2.75
CA THR A 10 -24.17 -6.46 -2.80
C THR A 10 -25.57 -6.91 -2.39
N MET A 11 -25.96 -8.13 -2.68
CA MET A 11 -27.26 -8.66 -2.24
C MET A 11 -27.30 -8.89 -0.73
N THR A 12 -26.25 -9.44 -0.13
CA THR A 12 -26.18 -9.63 1.34
C THR A 12 -26.16 -8.30 2.10
N PHE A 13 -25.48 -7.29 1.59
CA PHE A 13 -25.44 -5.96 2.22
C PHE A 13 -26.78 -5.24 2.12
N ARG A 14 -27.52 -5.38 1.01
CA ARG A 14 -28.87 -4.81 0.88
C ARG A 14 -29.87 -5.52 1.79
N ASN A 15 -29.86 -6.84 1.86
CA ASN A 15 -30.74 -7.58 2.76
C ASN A 15 -30.50 -7.25 4.23
N TRP A 16 -29.23 -6.99 4.62
CA TRP A 16 -28.90 -6.60 5.99
C TRP A 16 -29.41 -5.19 6.31
N THR A 17 -29.24 -4.21 5.41
CA THR A 17 -29.78 -2.85 5.59
C THR A 17 -31.30 -2.82 5.58
N ASP A 18 -31.95 -3.67 4.78
CA ASP A 18 -33.39 -3.75 4.70
C ASP A 18 -34.00 -4.39 5.97
N THR A 19 -33.37 -5.42 6.53
CA THR A 19 -33.82 -6.08 7.77
C THR A 19 -33.66 -5.20 9.01
N ILE A 20 -32.60 -4.40 9.09
CA ILE A 20 -32.43 -3.40 10.16
C ILE A 20 -33.46 -2.27 10.03
N ASN A 21 -33.84 -1.90 8.82
CA ASN A 21 -34.79 -0.82 8.58
C ASN A 21 -36.25 -1.19 8.91
N GLU A 22 -36.62 -2.47 8.96
CA GLU A 22 -38.00 -2.90 9.29
C GLU A 22 -38.34 -2.74 10.79
N ALA A 23 -37.35 -2.90 11.68
CA ALA A 23 -37.57 -2.72 13.13
C ALA A 23 -37.27 -1.28 13.64
N ILE A 24 -36.55 -0.46 12.84
CA ILE A 24 -36.14 0.89 13.22
C ILE A 24 -36.87 1.91 12.35
N VAL A 25 -37.88 2.58 12.95
CA VAL A 25 -38.57 3.69 12.32
C VAL A 25 -37.99 5.01 12.86
N GLY A 26 -37.04 5.56 12.17
CA GLY A 26 -36.35 6.80 12.57
C GLY A 26 -35.39 6.56 13.75
N ASP A 27 -35.65 7.24 14.92
CA ASP A 27 -34.86 7.09 16.14
C ASP A 27 -35.50 6.13 17.16
N LYS A 28 -36.49 5.31 16.73
CA LYS A 28 -37.29 4.42 17.60
C LYS A 28 -37.25 2.98 17.11
N ILE A 29 -37.36 2.06 18.07
CA ILE A 29 -37.63 0.66 17.86
C ILE A 29 -39.09 0.39 18.22
N GLU A 30 -39.80 -0.33 17.34
CA GLU A 30 -41.18 -0.79 17.60
C GLU A 30 -41.15 -2.28 17.91
N CYS A 31 -41.93 -2.68 18.95
CA CYS A 31 -42.00 -4.08 19.34
C CYS A 31 -42.95 -4.87 18.43
N ASP A 32 -42.44 -5.87 17.73
CA ASP A 32 -43.19 -6.75 16.82
C ASP A 32 -44.32 -7.47 17.52
N LYS A 33 -44.22 -7.71 18.84
CA LYS A 33 -45.22 -8.46 19.60
C LYS A 33 -46.35 -7.59 20.14
N CYS A 34 -46.06 -6.36 20.57
CA CYS A 34 -47.07 -5.56 21.28
C CYS A 34 -47.26 -4.13 20.75
N GLY A 35 -46.55 -3.75 19.70
CA GLY A 35 -46.61 -2.43 19.05
C GLY A 35 -46.10 -1.25 19.90
N TRP A 36 -45.51 -1.54 21.07
CA TRP A 36 -44.93 -0.47 21.90
C TRP A 36 -43.60 -0.04 21.30
N ASN A 37 -43.33 1.27 21.31
CA ASN A 37 -42.10 1.80 20.78
C ASN A 37 -41.30 2.60 21.82
N TRP A 38 -39.97 2.62 21.67
CA TRP A 38 -39.02 3.39 22.49
C TRP A 38 -37.92 3.97 21.67
N LYS A 39 -37.29 5.03 22.18
CA LYS A 39 -36.15 5.63 21.48
C LYS A 39 -34.92 4.80 21.70
N ILE A 40 -34.09 4.71 20.67
CA ILE A 40 -32.80 4.00 20.69
C ILE A 40 -31.95 4.45 21.88
N LYS A 41 -31.91 5.76 22.16
CA LYS A 41 -31.14 6.33 23.29
C LYS A 41 -31.66 5.89 24.69
N ASP A 42 -32.88 5.41 24.80
CA ASP A 42 -33.52 5.04 26.07
C ASP A 42 -33.49 3.51 26.30
N GLY A 43 -32.90 2.74 25.36
CA GLY A 43 -32.86 1.26 25.40
C GLY A 43 -31.82 0.66 26.36
N GLY A 44 -30.84 1.45 26.83
CA GLY A 44 -29.78 0.96 27.73
C GLY A 44 -28.94 -0.16 27.12
N ASP A 45 -28.48 -1.08 27.98
CA ASP A 45 -27.64 -2.21 27.58
C ASP A 45 -28.40 -3.31 26.79
N ASP A 46 -29.76 -3.32 26.91
CA ASP A 46 -30.68 -4.25 26.26
C ASP A 46 -31.55 -3.54 25.20
N LEU A 47 -30.90 -2.91 24.23
CA LEU A 47 -31.50 -2.04 23.22
C LEU A 47 -32.76 -2.62 22.55
N PHE A 48 -32.79 -3.90 22.27
CA PHE A 48 -33.87 -4.60 21.56
C PHE A 48 -34.89 -5.27 22.47
N MET A 49 -34.70 -5.24 23.79
CA MET A 49 -35.66 -5.82 24.72
C MET A 49 -36.84 -4.86 24.96
N CYS A 50 -38.04 -5.29 24.64
CA CYS A 50 -39.24 -4.51 24.89
C CYS A 50 -39.51 -4.38 26.39
N HIS A 51 -39.38 -3.19 26.95
CA HIS A 51 -39.59 -2.93 28.38
C HIS A 51 -41.04 -3.13 28.85
N LYS A 52 -41.99 -3.22 27.90
CA LYS A 52 -43.41 -3.42 28.22
C LYS A 52 -43.82 -4.89 28.32
N CYS A 53 -43.29 -5.76 27.39
CA CYS A 53 -43.72 -7.15 27.34
C CYS A 53 -42.57 -8.16 27.43
N GLY A 54 -41.35 -7.71 27.57
CA GLY A 54 -40.15 -8.54 27.65
C GLY A 54 -39.78 -9.28 26.34
N HIS A 55 -40.42 -8.90 25.22
CA HIS A 55 -40.10 -9.51 23.92
C HIS A 55 -38.74 -9.00 23.42
N ASN A 56 -37.90 -9.91 22.96
CA ASN A 56 -36.65 -9.56 22.30
C ASN A 56 -36.92 -9.31 20.81
N ASN A 57 -36.68 -8.07 20.38
CA ASN A 57 -36.84 -7.62 19.00
C ASN A 57 -35.47 -7.57 18.28
N GLU A 58 -34.42 -8.22 18.85
CA GLU A 58 -33.18 -8.40 18.08
C GLU A 58 -33.55 -9.02 16.72
N PRO A 59 -33.10 -8.42 15.62
CA PRO A 59 -33.28 -9.02 14.31
C PRO A 59 -32.84 -10.48 14.39
N MET A 60 -33.78 -11.42 14.21
CA MET A 60 -33.44 -12.85 14.23
C MET A 60 -32.41 -13.11 13.13
N ASN A 61 -31.17 -13.29 13.54
CA ASN A 61 -30.15 -13.86 12.69
C ASN A 61 -30.58 -15.31 12.40
N GLU A 62 -31.25 -15.52 11.29
CA GLU A 62 -31.57 -16.88 10.80
C GLU A 62 -30.29 -17.63 10.41
N ASP A 63 -29.14 -16.96 10.34
CA ASP A 63 -27.83 -17.54 10.05
C ASP A 63 -26.92 -17.49 11.27
N LYS A 64 -26.81 -18.61 11.96
CA LYS A 64 -25.69 -18.88 12.89
C LYS A 64 -24.32 -18.80 12.21
N ASP A 65 -24.28 -18.56 10.91
CA ASP A 65 -23.11 -18.42 10.05
C ASP A 65 -22.54 -17.00 9.98
N TYR A 66 -23.21 -16.03 10.59
CA TYR A 66 -22.73 -14.63 10.64
C TYR A 66 -21.38 -14.52 11.36
N PHE A 67 -21.10 -15.42 12.29
CA PHE A 67 -19.76 -15.49 12.91
C PHE A 67 -18.69 -15.92 11.91
N GLY A 68 -19.02 -16.78 10.96
CA GLY A 68 -18.14 -17.15 9.85
C GLY A 68 -17.94 -16.00 8.88
N LEU A 69 -19.01 -15.30 8.51
CA LEU A 69 -18.94 -14.15 7.60
C LEU A 69 -18.22 -12.96 8.23
N ASN A 70 -18.42 -12.66 9.51
CA ASN A 70 -17.69 -11.62 10.23
C ASN A 70 -16.21 -11.99 10.38
N ALA A 71 -15.86 -13.26 10.56
CA ALA A 71 -14.49 -13.74 10.54
C ALA A 71 -13.89 -13.60 9.13
N LEU A 72 -14.66 -13.97 8.10
CA LEU A 72 -14.24 -13.84 6.69
C LEU A 72 -14.14 -12.35 6.27
N VAL A 73 -15.07 -11.51 6.67
CA VAL A 73 -15.05 -10.06 6.42
C VAL A 73 -13.90 -9.41 7.19
N LYS A 74 -13.62 -9.87 8.41
CA LYS A 74 -12.47 -9.40 9.18
C LYS A 74 -11.15 -9.85 8.55
N GLU A 75 -11.10 -11.05 7.99
CA GLU A 75 -9.96 -11.58 7.22
C GLU A 75 -9.77 -10.83 5.87
N ILE A 76 -10.87 -10.40 5.24
CA ILE A 76 -10.86 -9.62 3.99
C ILE A 76 -10.55 -8.13 4.24
N ILE A 77 -10.88 -7.59 5.42
CA ILE A 77 -10.63 -6.20 5.83
C ILE A 77 -9.37 -6.11 6.71
N GLU A 78 -8.71 -7.22 7.06
CA GLU A 78 -7.42 -7.12 7.72
C GLU A 78 -6.50 -6.29 6.83
N GLU A 79 -6.12 -5.11 7.36
CA GLU A 79 -5.09 -4.29 6.75
C GLU A 79 -3.89 -5.18 6.41
N PRO A 80 -3.27 -5.02 5.24
CA PRO A 80 -2.17 -5.88 4.85
C PRO A 80 -1.15 -5.89 6.00
N LYS A 81 -0.81 -7.08 6.48
CA LYS A 81 0.11 -7.30 7.59
C LYS A 81 1.40 -6.49 7.44
N TYR A 82 1.78 -6.22 6.20
CA TYR A 82 2.97 -5.47 5.85
C TYR A 82 2.66 -4.34 4.88
N LYS A 83 3.35 -3.20 5.07
CA LYS A 83 3.46 -2.11 4.10
C LYS A 83 4.81 -2.16 3.43
N ILE A 84 4.84 -2.17 2.11
CA ILE A 84 6.07 -2.24 1.31
C ILE A 84 6.47 -0.83 0.87
N PHE A 85 7.70 -0.44 1.21
CA PHE A 85 8.38 0.71 0.64
C PHE A 85 9.45 0.22 -0.33
N SER A 86 9.33 0.60 -1.59
CA SER A 86 10.31 0.24 -2.63
C SER A 86 11.09 1.46 -3.10
N ASP A 87 12.43 1.34 -3.16
CA ASP A 87 13.22 2.34 -3.89
C ASP A 87 12.94 2.23 -5.40
N MET A 88 13.34 3.24 -6.12
CA MET A 88 13.25 3.28 -7.59
C MET A 88 14.58 2.93 -8.24
N ASP A 89 15.63 3.73 -8.02
CA ASP A 89 16.91 3.59 -8.71
C ASP A 89 17.64 2.33 -8.23
N GLY A 90 18.02 1.45 -9.14
CA GLY A 90 18.67 0.17 -8.82
C GLY A 90 17.72 -0.93 -8.35
N VAL A 91 16.41 -0.63 -8.23
CA VAL A 91 15.35 -1.61 -7.90
C VAL A 91 14.34 -1.73 -9.04
N LEU A 92 13.77 -0.62 -9.46
CA LEU A 92 12.80 -0.53 -10.54
C LEU A 92 13.38 0.13 -11.78
N THR A 93 14.14 1.21 -11.60
CA THR A 93 14.74 1.98 -12.68
C THR A 93 16.24 1.77 -12.77
N ASP A 94 16.73 1.57 -13.99
CA ASP A 94 18.16 1.36 -14.29
C ASP A 94 18.86 2.71 -14.45
N PHE A 95 19.29 3.24 -13.30
CA PHE A 95 20.07 4.46 -13.23
C PHE A 95 21.42 4.31 -13.93
N ASP A 96 22.07 3.15 -13.78
CA ASP A 96 23.41 2.90 -14.34
C ASP A 96 23.39 2.88 -15.86
N GLU A 97 22.36 2.25 -16.45
CA GLU A 97 22.18 2.24 -17.91
C GLU A 97 21.88 3.65 -18.45
N SER A 98 21.03 4.41 -17.76
CA SER A 98 20.75 5.81 -18.13
C SER A 98 21.99 6.68 -18.04
N PHE A 99 22.80 6.47 -17.00
CA PHE A 99 24.04 7.21 -16.83
C PHE A 99 25.06 6.86 -17.92
N LYS A 100 25.23 5.58 -18.27
CA LYS A 100 26.10 5.14 -19.35
C LYS A 100 25.71 5.76 -20.69
N LYS A 101 24.42 5.84 -20.99
CA LYS A 101 23.92 6.52 -22.21
C LYS A 101 24.31 8.00 -22.24
N ALA A 102 24.23 8.69 -21.10
CA ALA A 102 24.59 10.10 -21.01
C ALA A 102 26.11 10.36 -20.98
N SER A 103 26.91 9.36 -20.60
CA SER A 103 28.37 9.47 -20.36
C SER A 103 29.21 8.74 -21.42
N ASP A 104 28.66 8.46 -22.61
CA ASP A 104 29.36 7.71 -23.68
C ASP A 104 29.89 6.34 -23.19
N GLY A 105 29.10 5.62 -22.40
CA GLY A 105 29.37 4.26 -21.96
C GLY A 105 30.17 4.14 -20.66
N ILE A 106 30.50 5.24 -19.97
CA ILE A 106 31.26 5.20 -18.71
C ILE A 106 30.30 4.92 -17.55
N ALA A 107 30.64 3.90 -16.73
CA ALA A 107 29.83 3.58 -15.54
C ALA A 107 29.85 4.73 -14.49
N PRO A 108 28.77 4.91 -13.70
CA PRO A 108 28.65 6.00 -12.74
C PRO A 108 29.85 6.16 -11.80
N ARG A 109 30.30 5.05 -11.19
CA ARG A 109 31.43 5.05 -10.24
C ARG A 109 32.77 5.43 -10.92
N ASP A 110 32.99 4.93 -12.13
CA ASP A 110 34.22 5.22 -12.88
C ASP A 110 34.23 6.67 -13.37
N TYR A 111 33.07 7.18 -13.76
CA TYR A 111 32.91 8.59 -14.13
C TYR A 111 33.18 9.53 -12.94
N GLU A 112 32.56 9.27 -11.80
CA GLU A 112 32.76 10.07 -10.58
C GLU A 112 34.23 10.04 -10.12
N LYS A 113 34.87 8.85 -10.18
CA LYS A 113 36.29 8.70 -9.85
C LYS A 113 37.20 9.47 -10.81
N LYS A 114 36.86 9.50 -12.09
CA LYS A 114 37.69 10.12 -13.15
C LYS A 114 37.50 11.63 -13.21
N PHE A 115 36.26 12.12 -13.09
CA PHE A 115 35.93 13.52 -13.37
C PHE A 115 35.46 14.28 -12.12
N GLY A 116 35.24 13.61 -11.02
CA GLY A 116 34.76 14.18 -9.76
C GLY A 116 33.24 14.31 -9.68
N LYS A 117 32.79 14.52 -8.44
CA LYS A 117 31.37 14.55 -8.09
C LYS A 117 30.60 15.68 -8.77
N ASP A 118 31.21 16.83 -8.94
CA ASP A 118 30.55 17.98 -9.56
C ASP A 118 30.22 17.71 -11.02
N LYS A 119 31.18 17.16 -11.77
CA LYS A 119 30.98 16.76 -13.17
C LYS A 119 29.97 15.63 -13.33
N PHE A 120 29.93 14.72 -12.37
CA PHE A 120 28.93 13.66 -12.32
C PHE A 120 27.50 14.24 -12.26
N TRP A 121 27.25 15.18 -11.35
CA TRP A 121 25.95 15.81 -11.24
C TRP A 121 25.65 16.79 -12.37
N GLU A 122 26.65 17.49 -12.90
CA GLU A 122 26.49 18.37 -14.07
C GLU A 122 25.98 17.56 -15.29
N LEU A 123 26.50 16.36 -15.50
CA LEU A 123 26.06 15.49 -16.58
C LEU A 123 24.58 15.09 -16.42
N ILE A 124 24.17 14.67 -15.24
CA ILE A 124 22.80 14.28 -14.93
C ILE A 124 21.85 15.47 -15.06
N ASP A 125 22.22 16.62 -14.49
CA ASP A 125 21.41 17.84 -14.51
C ASP A 125 21.31 18.41 -15.92
N GLY A 126 22.31 18.22 -16.77
CA GLY A 126 22.29 18.55 -18.21
C GLY A 126 21.20 17.81 -18.99
N GLY A 127 20.88 16.61 -18.60
CA GLY A 127 19.75 15.84 -19.16
C GLY A 127 18.37 16.30 -18.69
N GLY A 128 18.32 17.17 -17.70
CA GLY A 128 17.09 17.78 -17.20
C GLY A 128 16.05 16.76 -16.73
N VAL A 129 14.77 17.11 -16.92
CA VAL A 129 13.64 16.20 -16.59
C VAL A 129 13.66 14.94 -17.45
N GLY A 130 14.11 15.06 -18.72
CA GLY A 130 14.16 13.97 -19.68
C GLY A 130 15.01 12.79 -19.22
N TYR A 131 16.15 13.06 -18.56
CA TYR A 131 17.01 12.04 -17.99
C TYR A 131 16.22 11.10 -17.05
N TRP A 132 15.46 11.66 -16.13
CA TRP A 132 14.70 10.93 -15.12
C TRP A 132 13.46 10.24 -15.66
N VAL A 133 12.75 10.90 -16.58
CA VAL A 133 11.55 10.32 -17.21
C VAL A 133 11.91 9.18 -18.16
N GLY A 134 13.07 9.27 -18.80
CA GLY A 134 13.55 8.31 -19.79
C GLY A 134 14.28 7.09 -19.20
N MET A 135 14.40 6.98 -17.88
CA MET A 135 15.05 5.82 -17.27
C MET A 135 14.33 4.51 -17.64
N PRO A 136 15.02 3.49 -18.16
CA PRO A 136 14.43 2.19 -18.40
C PRO A 136 14.16 1.47 -17.07
N TYR A 137 13.32 0.43 -17.13
CA TYR A 137 13.26 -0.53 -16.04
C TYR A 137 14.59 -1.27 -15.87
N MET A 138 14.87 -1.70 -14.64
CA MET A 138 15.86 -2.75 -14.40
C MET A 138 15.50 -3.98 -15.23
N PRO A 139 16.47 -4.79 -15.66
CA PRO A 139 16.21 -5.97 -16.50
C PRO A 139 15.14 -6.93 -15.93
N ASP A 140 15.01 -6.99 -14.62
CA ASP A 140 14.01 -7.78 -13.89
C ASP A 140 13.00 -6.93 -13.12
N GLY A 141 13.02 -5.61 -13.31
CA GLY A 141 12.18 -4.64 -12.59
C GLY A 141 10.68 -4.87 -12.81
N GLU A 142 10.26 -5.22 -14.03
CA GLU A 142 8.87 -5.55 -14.32
C GLU A 142 8.41 -6.83 -13.61
N THR A 143 9.29 -7.84 -13.52
CA THR A 143 9.01 -9.08 -12.79
C THR A 143 8.80 -8.79 -11.30
N TYR A 144 9.69 -7.97 -10.72
CA TYR A 144 9.58 -7.54 -9.35
C TYR A 144 8.31 -6.74 -9.10
N TRP A 145 8.02 -5.74 -9.95
CA TRP A 145 6.83 -4.91 -9.84
C TRP A 145 5.53 -5.73 -9.90
N ASN A 146 5.43 -6.64 -10.87
CA ASN A 146 4.26 -7.50 -11.03
C ASN A 146 4.00 -8.39 -9.81
N TYR A 147 5.01 -8.68 -9.01
CA TYR A 147 4.86 -9.44 -7.78
C TYR A 147 4.30 -8.58 -6.63
N ILE A 148 4.78 -7.32 -6.50
CA ILE A 148 4.44 -6.50 -5.34
C ILE A 148 3.25 -5.56 -5.54
N LYS A 149 2.84 -5.27 -6.77
CA LYS A 149 1.84 -4.22 -7.11
C LYS A 149 0.47 -4.39 -6.45
N ASP A 150 0.10 -5.60 -6.08
CA ASP A 150 -1.21 -5.93 -5.49
C ASP A 150 -1.17 -5.88 -3.94
N TYR A 151 -0.03 -5.55 -3.35
CA TYR A 151 0.12 -5.28 -1.91
C TYR A 151 0.01 -3.77 -1.62
N ASP A 152 0.01 -3.39 -0.32
CA ASP A 152 0.15 -1.96 0.07
C ASP A 152 1.57 -1.47 -0.22
N VAL A 153 1.77 -0.92 -1.42
CA VAL A 153 3.07 -0.46 -1.92
C VAL A 153 3.12 1.05 -2.02
N GLU A 154 4.21 1.61 -1.51
CA GLU A 154 4.60 3.01 -1.69
C GLU A 154 6.04 3.08 -2.22
N LEU A 155 6.28 3.86 -3.27
CA LEU A 155 7.64 4.12 -3.71
C LEU A 155 8.29 5.16 -2.81
N LEU A 156 9.49 4.87 -2.31
CA LEU A 156 10.26 5.74 -1.42
C LEU A 156 11.65 5.97 -1.98
N SER A 157 11.81 7.04 -2.76
CA SER A 157 13.02 7.29 -3.54
C SER A 157 13.71 8.59 -3.16
N SER A 158 15.03 8.62 -3.31
CA SER A 158 15.85 9.81 -3.03
C SER A 158 16.02 10.64 -4.28
N PRO A 159 15.53 11.91 -4.28
CA PRO A 159 15.79 12.81 -5.39
C PRO A 159 17.22 13.35 -5.30
N SER A 160 17.81 13.73 -6.45
CA SER A 160 19.00 14.57 -6.48
C SER A 160 18.69 15.97 -5.91
N ARG A 161 19.70 16.83 -5.84
CA ARG A 161 19.50 18.22 -5.40
C ARG A 161 18.68 19.05 -6.39
N SER A 162 18.67 18.64 -7.65
CA SER A 162 17.94 19.32 -8.73
C SER A 162 16.41 19.07 -8.63
N ASN A 163 15.64 20.10 -8.91
CA ASN A 163 14.18 19.98 -9.03
C ASN A 163 13.77 19.13 -10.24
N THR A 164 14.63 18.99 -11.24
CA THR A 164 14.39 18.14 -12.42
C THR A 164 14.22 16.67 -12.04
N SER A 165 15.00 16.18 -11.05
CA SER A 165 14.86 14.80 -10.56
C SER A 165 13.53 14.58 -9.86
N ARG A 166 13.07 15.56 -9.06
CA ARG A 166 11.76 15.46 -8.36
C ARG A 166 10.62 15.38 -9.35
N LEU A 167 10.63 16.26 -10.34
CA LEU A 167 9.61 16.28 -11.39
C LEU A 167 9.69 15.02 -12.26
N GLY A 168 10.91 14.65 -12.69
CA GLY A 168 11.14 13.51 -13.55
C GLY A 168 10.70 12.19 -12.93
N LYS A 169 11.07 11.93 -11.66
CA LYS A 169 10.61 10.73 -10.92
C LYS A 169 9.08 10.67 -10.79
N ARG A 170 8.42 11.80 -10.48
CA ARG A 170 6.94 11.86 -10.46
C ARG A 170 6.32 11.55 -11.81
N LEU A 171 6.87 12.09 -12.89
CA LEU A 171 6.41 11.83 -14.25
C LEU A 171 6.66 10.38 -14.65
N TRP A 172 7.81 9.83 -14.31
CA TRP A 172 8.12 8.42 -14.57
C TRP A 172 7.09 7.49 -13.90
N VAL A 173 6.81 7.71 -12.59
CA VAL A 173 5.81 6.92 -11.85
C VAL A 173 4.42 7.10 -12.47
N ARG A 174 4.01 8.32 -12.77
CA ARG A 174 2.72 8.56 -13.41
C ARG A 174 2.56 7.81 -14.74
N ASN A 175 3.63 7.73 -15.53
CA ASN A 175 3.60 7.12 -16.86
C ASN A 175 3.65 5.58 -16.80
N ASN A 176 4.39 5.02 -15.85
CA ASN A 176 4.66 3.58 -15.78
C ASN A 176 3.85 2.86 -14.69
N MET A 177 3.43 3.57 -13.64
CA MET A 177 2.74 3.02 -12.47
C MET A 177 1.62 3.96 -12.01
N PRO A 178 0.59 4.19 -12.84
CA PRO A 178 -0.47 5.14 -12.51
C PRO A 178 -1.20 4.72 -11.22
N GLY A 179 -1.41 5.70 -10.33
CA GLY A 179 -2.07 5.50 -9.05
C GLY A 179 -1.14 5.10 -7.89
N VAL A 180 0.10 4.74 -8.16
CA VAL A 180 1.07 4.38 -7.12
C VAL A 180 1.55 5.63 -6.39
N LYS A 181 1.55 5.57 -5.06
CA LYS A 181 2.06 6.65 -4.22
C LYS A 181 3.58 6.73 -4.31
N LEU A 182 4.12 7.93 -4.52
CA LEU A 182 5.54 8.22 -4.51
C LEU A 182 5.88 9.24 -3.42
N THR A 183 6.72 8.82 -2.48
CA THR A 183 7.36 9.70 -1.50
C THR A 183 8.81 9.95 -1.89
N LEU A 184 9.18 11.22 -1.99
CA LEU A 184 10.53 11.67 -2.28
C LEU A 184 11.20 12.17 -1.00
N ALA A 185 12.11 11.38 -0.46
CA ALA A 185 12.87 11.67 0.76
C ALA A 185 14.37 11.48 0.54
N GLN A 186 15.20 12.31 1.17
CA GLN A 186 16.65 12.07 1.16
C GLN A 186 16.98 10.71 1.78
N ALA A 187 18.02 10.03 1.33
CA ALA A 187 18.37 8.67 1.75
C ALA A 187 18.39 8.50 3.28
N TYR A 188 19.03 9.43 4.00
CA TYR A 188 19.12 9.39 5.45
C TYR A 188 17.79 9.63 6.19
N LEU A 189 16.74 10.09 5.48
CA LEU A 189 15.38 10.30 6.02
C LEU A 189 14.46 9.10 5.75
N LYS A 190 14.84 8.15 4.88
CA LYS A 190 14.04 6.96 4.61
C LYS A 190 13.68 6.23 5.89
N LYS A 191 14.61 6.10 6.83
CA LYS A 191 14.40 5.46 8.14
C LYS A 191 13.24 6.02 8.98
N ASN A 192 12.80 7.25 8.71
CA ASN A 192 11.69 7.88 9.44
C ASN A 192 10.32 7.26 9.06
N TYR A 193 10.27 6.45 8.01
CA TYR A 193 9.09 5.72 7.58
C TYR A 193 9.08 4.27 8.10
N ALA A 194 10.12 3.86 8.83
CA ALA A 194 10.22 2.52 9.38
C ALA A 194 9.21 2.28 10.51
N ALA A 195 8.62 1.10 10.53
CA ALA A 195 7.77 0.58 11.61
C ALA A 195 7.89 -0.97 11.61
N PRO A 196 7.47 -1.66 12.67
CA PRO A 196 7.65 -3.12 12.78
C PRO A 196 7.09 -3.94 11.61
N ASN A 197 6.01 -3.47 10.97
CA ASN A 197 5.39 -4.11 9.81
C ASN A 197 5.72 -3.41 8.47
N HIS A 198 6.64 -2.45 8.45
CA HIS A 198 7.09 -1.77 7.25
C HIS A 198 8.32 -2.44 6.68
N ILE A 199 8.26 -2.80 5.40
CA ILE A 199 9.35 -3.41 4.65
C ILE A 199 9.97 -2.34 3.74
N LEU A 200 11.29 -2.14 3.81
CA LEU A 200 12.03 -1.37 2.80
C LEU A 200 12.75 -2.33 1.86
N ILE A 201 12.58 -2.13 0.57
CA ILE A 201 13.34 -2.80 -0.49
C ILE A 201 14.18 -1.74 -1.18
N ASP A 202 15.50 -1.86 -1.06
CA ASP A 202 16.47 -0.84 -1.50
C ASP A 202 17.78 -1.56 -1.91
N ASP A 203 18.48 -1.08 -2.93
CA ASP A 203 19.74 -1.64 -3.42
C ASP A 203 20.96 -1.21 -2.57
N ARG A 204 20.76 -0.26 -1.64
CA ARG A 204 21.84 0.28 -0.80
C ARG A 204 21.79 -0.28 0.61
N GLU A 205 22.83 -1.04 0.95
CA GLU A 205 22.99 -1.62 2.29
C GLU A 205 22.85 -0.59 3.41
N SER A 206 23.44 0.61 3.23
CA SER A 206 23.34 1.68 4.24
C SER A 206 21.90 2.16 4.51
N ASN A 207 21.01 2.12 3.52
CA ASN A 207 19.60 2.46 3.71
C ASN A 207 18.89 1.33 4.48
N ILE A 208 19.18 0.09 4.12
CA ILE A 208 18.64 -1.10 4.76
C ILE A 208 19.04 -1.17 6.24
N ASP A 209 20.31 -0.91 6.55
CA ASP A 209 20.81 -0.93 7.93
C ASP A 209 20.15 0.17 8.78
N GLN A 210 20.02 1.39 8.24
CA GLN A 210 19.32 2.48 8.94
C GLN A 210 17.84 2.17 9.16
N TRP A 211 17.19 1.51 8.20
CA TRP A 211 15.80 1.11 8.30
C TRP A 211 15.59 0.03 9.38
N ARG A 212 16.45 -1.00 9.40
CA ARG A 212 16.45 -2.03 10.42
C ARG A 212 16.72 -1.47 11.82
N ALA A 213 17.70 -0.57 11.92
CA ALA A 213 18.00 0.11 13.17
C ALA A 213 16.83 0.96 13.70
N ALA A 214 15.95 1.43 12.81
CA ALA A 214 14.72 2.16 13.15
C ALA A 214 13.51 1.23 13.42
N GLY A 215 13.72 -0.10 13.45
CA GLY A 215 12.69 -1.08 13.81
C GLY A 215 11.87 -1.63 12.65
N GLY A 216 12.21 -1.30 11.40
CA GLY A 216 11.56 -1.85 10.21
C GLY A 216 12.23 -3.11 9.66
N ILE A 217 11.61 -3.75 8.69
CA ILE A 217 12.13 -4.91 7.97
C ILE A 217 12.86 -4.43 6.72
N GLY A 218 14.15 -4.65 6.62
CA GLY A 218 14.95 -4.26 5.44
C GLY A 218 15.27 -5.45 4.56
N ILE A 219 15.03 -5.34 3.27
CA ILE A 219 15.42 -6.31 2.24
C ILE A 219 16.39 -5.63 1.28
N LEU A 220 17.65 -6.07 1.27
CA LEU A 220 18.62 -5.61 0.30
C LEU A 220 18.27 -6.22 -1.06
N HIS A 221 17.96 -5.36 -2.02
CA HIS A 221 17.63 -5.77 -3.37
C HIS A 221 18.91 -6.10 -4.14
N THR A 222 18.99 -7.31 -4.65
CA THR A 222 20.08 -7.77 -5.55
C THR A 222 19.54 -8.29 -6.88
N SER A 223 18.30 -8.78 -6.86
CA SER A 223 17.52 -9.19 -8.03
C SER A 223 16.04 -9.36 -7.64
N ALA A 224 15.15 -9.34 -8.63
CA ALA A 224 13.73 -9.64 -8.43
C ALA A 224 13.52 -10.99 -7.76
N SER A 225 14.21 -12.04 -8.23
CA SER A 225 14.07 -13.40 -7.73
C SER A 225 14.48 -13.53 -6.26
N ASP A 226 15.56 -12.86 -5.85
CA ASP A 226 16.00 -12.88 -4.45
C ASP A 226 15.06 -12.12 -3.54
N THR A 227 14.63 -10.94 -3.96
CA THR A 227 13.66 -10.12 -3.21
C THR A 227 12.32 -10.84 -3.03
N ILE A 228 11.76 -11.41 -4.11
CA ILE A 228 10.52 -12.19 -4.06
C ILE A 228 10.66 -13.39 -3.11
N ARG A 229 11.81 -14.09 -3.13
CA ARG A 229 12.09 -15.19 -2.21
C ARG A 229 12.07 -14.73 -0.75
N GLN A 230 12.61 -13.53 -0.46
CA GLN A 230 12.59 -12.97 0.90
C GLN A 230 11.19 -12.54 1.32
N LEU A 231 10.39 -11.93 0.43
CA LEU A 231 8.99 -11.56 0.67
C LEU A 231 8.14 -12.81 0.96
N LYS A 232 8.31 -13.90 0.19
CA LYS A 232 7.63 -15.18 0.45
C LYS A 232 7.91 -15.76 1.84
N LYS A 233 9.12 -15.58 2.39
CA LYS A 233 9.44 -16.01 3.76
C LYS A 233 8.70 -15.20 4.83
N LEU A 234 8.25 -14.01 4.50
CA LEU A 234 7.42 -13.17 5.37
C LEU A 234 5.92 -13.47 5.23
N GLY A 235 5.54 -14.37 4.30
CA GLY A 235 4.15 -14.73 4.05
C GLY A 235 3.44 -13.80 3.03
N LEU A 236 4.22 -13.12 2.20
CA LEU A 236 3.76 -12.28 1.09
C LEU A 236 3.88 -13.04 -0.22
#